data_4118d28eaee4fbf310e3e25e9dfbce77
#
_entry.id   4118d28eaee4fbf310e3e25e9dfbce77
#
_cell.length_a   1.000
_cell.length_b   1.000
_cell.length_c   1.000
_cell.angle_alpha   90.00
_cell.angle_beta   90.00
_cell.angle_gamma   90.00
#
_symmetry.space_group_name_H-M   'P 1'
#
loop_
_entity.id
_entity.type
_entity.pdbx_description
1 polymer ?
#
loop_
_entity_poly.entity_id
_entity_poly.type
_entity_poly.pdbx_seq_one_letter_code
_entity_poly.pdbx_strand_id
1 'polypeptide(L)'
;MAAMLIATGVGHFAAPKPFDTIVPAELPGSARFYTLASGVAEIAVGGLLLVPRTRRLGAGAAVALFLAVFPANINLVRMWWNKPLPMKLGAIARLPFQVPMIVSALKIRRNAPV
;
A
#
# COMPACT_ATOMS: atom_id res chain seq x y z
N MET A 1 -10.27 3.29 6.19
CA MET A 1 -8.84 3.24 5.83
C MET A 1 -7.98 2.51 6.87
N ALA A 2 -8.12 2.81 8.15
CA ALA A 2 -7.34 2.16 9.19
C ALA A 2 -7.48 0.63 9.18
N ALA A 3 -8.71 0.12 9.16
CA ALA A 3 -8.97 -1.31 9.14
C ALA A 3 -8.38 -1.99 7.90
N MET A 4 -8.49 -1.32 6.74
CA MET A 4 -7.93 -1.82 5.48
C MET A 4 -6.40 -1.94 5.57
N LEU A 5 -5.73 -0.91 6.09
CA LEU A 5 -4.27 -0.90 6.21
C LEU A 5 -3.79 -1.97 7.19
N ILE A 6 -4.46 -2.11 8.33
CA ILE A 6 -4.10 -3.14 9.31
C ILE A 6 -4.29 -4.54 8.72
N ALA A 7 -5.42 -4.78 8.06
CA ALA A 7 -5.70 -6.07 7.43
C ALA A 7 -4.68 -6.41 6.34
N THR A 8 -4.36 -5.43 5.49
CA THR A 8 -3.36 -5.62 4.42
C THR A 8 -1.97 -5.85 5.00
N GLY A 9 -1.61 -5.08 6.03
CA GLY A 9 -0.32 -5.26 6.72
C GLY A 9 -0.19 -6.63 7.34
N VAL A 10 -1.23 -7.12 8.01
CA VAL A 10 -1.25 -8.47 8.56
C VAL A 10 -1.10 -9.51 7.44
N GLY A 11 -1.75 -9.28 6.29
CA GLY A 11 -1.62 -10.16 5.14
C GLY A 11 -0.18 -10.29 4.63
N HIS A 12 0.63 -9.24 4.75
CA HIS A 12 2.04 -9.29 4.37
C HIS A 12 2.83 -10.30 5.21
N PHE A 13 2.44 -10.49 6.47
CA PHE A 13 3.08 -11.48 7.35
C PHE A 13 2.47 -12.86 7.20
N ALA A 14 1.14 -12.93 7.02
CA ALA A 14 0.43 -14.21 6.91
C ALA A 14 0.70 -14.92 5.57
N ALA A 15 0.80 -14.15 4.48
CA ALA A 15 1.03 -14.67 3.14
C ALA A 15 1.97 -13.74 2.36
N PRO A 16 3.28 -13.72 2.70
CA PRO A 16 4.22 -12.77 2.10
C PRO A 16 4.56 -13.06 0.64
N LYS A 17 4.49 -14.31 0.20
CA LYS A 17 4.92 -14.69 -1.16
C LYS A 17 4.26 -13.91 -2.29
N PRO A 18 2.92 -13.74 -2.31
CA PRO A 18 2.29 -12.94 -3.37
C PRO A 18 2.79 -11.49 -3.40
N PHE A 19 3.09 -10.91 -2.25
CA PHE A 19 3.62 -9.54 -2.17
C PHE A 19 5.07 -9.48 -2.64
N ASP A 20 5.88 -10.51 -2.32
CA ASP A 20 7.26 -10.58 -2.75
C ASP A 20 7.38 -10.52 -4.28
N THR A 21 6.44 -11.15 -4.99
CA THR A 21 6.50 -11.25 -6.44
C THR A 21 6.37 -9.91 -7.16
N ILE A 22 5.71 -8.92 -6.55
CA ILE A 22 5.49 -7.61 -7.18
C ILE A 22 6.55 -6.57 -6.82
N VAL A 23 7.48 -6.90 -5.93
CA VAL A 23 8.59 -5.99 -5.61
C VAL A 23 9.53 -5.92 -6.83
N PRO A 24 9.84 -4.71 -7.35
CA PRO A 24 10.73 -4.60 -8.49
C PRO A 24 12.12 -5.16 -8.19
N ALA A 25 12.65 -5.99 -9.11
CA ALA A 25 13.96 -6.61 -8.94
C ALA A 25 15.11 -5.59 -8.96
N GLU A 26 14.85 -4.41 -9.52
CA GLU A 26 15.82 -3.31 -9.59
C GLU A 26 16.11 -2.68 -8.21
N LEU A 27 15.26 -2.90 -7.23
CA LEU A 27 15.45 -2.34 -5.90
C LEU A 27 16.53 -3.11 -5.14
N PRO A 28 17.38 -2.41 -4.36
CA PRO A 28 18.40 -3.08 -3.55
C PRO A 28 17.77 -3.87 -2.41
N GLY A 29 18.41 -4.97 -2.03
CA GLY A 29 17.95 -5.83 -0.94
C GLY A 29 17.02 -6.93 -1.42
N SER A 30 16.40 -7.64 -0.46
CA SER A 30 15.53 -8.75 -0.78
C SER A 30 14.08 -8.30 -0.91
N ALA A 31 13.31 -9.00 -1.76
CA ALA A 31 11.87 -8.76 -1.90
C ALA A 31 11.15 -8.95 -0.56
N ARG A 32 11.55 -9.97 0.23
CA ARG A 32 10.96 -10.24 1.54
C ARG A 32 11.14 -9.06 2.49
N PHE A 33 12.28 -8.38 2.45
CA PHE A 33 12.50 -7.19 3.26
C PHE A 33 11.46 -6.12 2.98
N TYR A 34 11.20 -5.80 1.70
CA TYR A 34 10.21 -4.80 1.33
C TYR A 34 8.79 -5.21 1.71
N THR A 35 8.46 -6.49 1.54
CA THR A 35 7.16 -7.03 1.92
C THR A 35 6.90 -6.85 3.41
N LEU A 36 7.84 -7.27 4.26
CA LEU A 36 7.69 -7.20 5.71
C LEU A 36 7.76 -5.76 6.21
N ALA A 37 8.65 -4.94 5.66
CA ALA A 37 8.75 -3.52 6.00
C ALA A 37 7.45 -2.78 5.65
N SER A 38 6.86 -3.05 4.49
CA SER A 38 5.57 -2.49 4.09
C SER A 38 4.46 -2.93 5.04
N GLY A 39 4.46 -4.20 5.45
CA GLY A 39 3.48 -4.72 6.40
C GLY A 39 3.54 -4.00 7.73
N VAL A 40 4.75 -3.80 8.28
CA VAL A 40 4.95 -3.04 9.52
C VAL A 40 4.47 -1.61 9.34
N ALA A 41 4.84 -0.96 8.24
CA ALA A 41 4.43 0.41 7.96
C ALA A 41 2.91 0.54 7.87
N GLU A 42 2.24 -0.38 7.19
CA GLU A 42 0.78 -0.36 7.04
C GLU A 42 0.07 -0.54 8.38
N ILE A 43 0.53 -1.46 9.22
CA ILE A 43 -0.04 -1.67 10.56
C ILE A 43 0.18 -0.43 11.43
N ALA A 44 1.38 0.13 11.40
CA ALA A 44 1.70 1.33 12.17
C ALA A 44 0.85 2.52 11.74
N VAL A 45 0.72 2.76 10.44
CA VAL A 45 -0.11 3.84 9.90
C VAL A 45 -1.57 3.62 10.27
N GLY A 46 -2.07 2.37 10.15
CA GLY A 46 -3.43 2.03 10.56
C GLY A 46 -3.67 2.33 12.04
N GLY A 47 -2.72 1.99 12.90
CA GLY A 47 -2.79 2.30 14.33
C GLY A 47 -2.83 3.81 14.59
N LEU A 48 -2.00 4.58 13.90
CA LEU A 48 -2.01 6.05 14.00
C LEU A 48 -3.36 6.64 13.60
N LEU A 49 -4.00 6.06 12.57
CA LEU A 49 -5.30 6.52 12.09
C LEU A 49 -6.44 6.22 13.07
N LEU A 50 -6.33 5.14 13.85
CA LEU A 50 -7.34 4.76 14.84
C LEU A 50 -7.42 5.74 16.01
N VAL A 51 -6.29 6.32 16.41
CA VAL A 51 -6.21 7.21 17.55
C VAL A 51 -6.41 8.66 17.08
N PRO A 52 -7.42 9.40 17.60
CA PRO A 52 -7.68 10.76 17.13
C PRO A 52 -6.48 11.70 17.26
N ARG A 53 -5.68 11.56 18.32
CA ARG A 53 -4.52 12.42 18.58
C ARG A 53 -3.41 12.28 17.54
N THR A 54 -3.28 11.09 16.92
CA THR A 54 -2.25 10.79 15.93
C THR A 54 -2.81 10.65 14.51
N ARG A 55 -4.12 10.84 14.33
CA ARG A 55 -4.79 10.59 13.05
C ARG A 55 -4.24 11.46 11.93
N ARG A 56 -3.95 12.73 12.21
CA ARG A 56 -3.41 13.65 11.21
C ARG A 56 -2.02 13.17 10.74
N LEU A 57 -1.17 12.77 11.67
CA LEU A 57 0.14 12.20 11.35
C LEU A 57 -0.02 10.90 10.54
N GLY A 58 -0.92 10.03 10.97
CA GLY A 58 -1.21 8.77 10.28
C GLY A 58 -1.70 8.98 8.86
N ALA A 59 -2.56 9.96 8.64
CA ALA A 59 -3.07 10.28 7.30
C ALA A 59 -1.96 10.78 6.37
N GLY A 60 -1.05 11.64 6.88
CA GLY A 60 0.12 12.06 6.11
C GLY A 60 1.05 10.90 5.79
N ALA A 61 1.27 10.01 6.76
CA ALA A 61 2.07 8.80 6.56
C ALA A 61 1.40 7.85 5.55
N ALA A 62 0.07 7.77 5.54
CA ALA A 62 -0.67 6.97 4.57
C ALA A 62 -0.45 7.47 3.13
N VAL A 63 -0.44 8.78 2.92
CA VAL A 63 -0.13 9.35 1.60
C VAL A 63 1.27 8.93 1.16
N ALA A 64 2.26 9.07 2.05
CA ALA A 64 3.63 8.67 1.75
C ALA A 64 3.72 7.17 1.44
N LEU A 65 3.00 6.33 2.19
CA LEU A 65 2.98 4.89 1.99
C LEU A 65 2.37 4.53 0.63
N PHE A 66 1.25 5.15 0.25
CA PHE A 66 0.61 4.89 -1.04
C PHE A 66 1.52 5.29 -2.20
N LEU A 67 2.26 6.39 -2.07
CA LEU A 67 3.24 6.79 -3.07
C LEU A 67 4.42 5.81 -3.13
N ALA A 68 4.84 5.30 -1.99
CA ALA A 68 5.98 4.37 -1.91
C ALA A 68 5.65 3.00 -2.52
N VAL A 69 4.40 2.53 -2.44
CA VAL A 69 4.01 1.25 -3.03
C VAL A 69 3.63 1.34 -4.51
N PHE A 70 3.57 2.55 -5.06
CA PHE A 70 3.23 2.74 -6.47
C PHE A 70 4.18 2.00 -7.42
N PRO A 71 5.52 1.99 -7.20
CA PRO A 71 6.42 1.18 -8.02
C PRO A 71 6.08 -0.30 -8.06
N ALA A 72 5.62 -0.88 -6.94
CA ALA A 72 5.21 -2.28 -6.91
C ALA A 72 3.97 -2.51 -7.79
N ASN A 73 3.01 -1.58 -7.77
CA ASN A 73 1.83 -1.66 -8.62
C ASN A 73 2.18 -1.55 -10.11
N ILE A 74 3.12 -0.68 -10.46
CA ILE A 74 3.64 -0.59 -11.83
C ILE A 74 4.31 -1.91 -12.23
N ASN A 75 5.11 -2.49 -11.34
CA ASN A 75 5.78 -3.75 -11.59
C ASN A 75 4.79 -4.89 -11.82
N LEU A 76 3.66 -4.89 -11.09
CA LEU A 76 2.60 -5.87 -11.28
C LEU A 76 2.05 -5.82 -12.71
N VAL A 77 1.84 -4.61 -13.26
CA VAL A 77 1.39 -4.43 -14.63
C VAL A 77 2.41 -5.03 -15.60
N ARG A 78 3.72 -4.76 -15.38
CA ARG A 78 4.78 -5.33 -16.22
C ARG A 78 4.76 -6.86 -16.19
N MET A 79 4.66 -7.45 -15.01
CA MET A 79 4.68 -8.90 -14.80
C MET A 79 3.47 -9.58 -15.44
N TRP A 80 2.32 -8.92 -15.37
CA TRP A 80 1.05 -9.51 -15.83
C TRP A 80 0.67 -9.08 -17.24
N TRP A 81 1.57 -8.40 -17.96
CA TRP A 81 1.29 -7.90 -19.30
C TRP A 81 0.88 -9.01 -20.27
N ASN A 82 1.51 -10.19 -20.16
CA ASN A 82 1.25 -11.35 -21.01
C ASN A 82 0.27 -12.35 -20.38
N LYS A 83 -0.37 -12.01 -19.27
CA LYS A 83 -1.37 -12.85 -18.63
C LYS A 83 -2.73 -12.69 -19.31
N PRO A 84 -3.71 -13.60 -19.02
CA PRO A 84 -5.06 -13.46 -19.56
C PRO A 84 -5.64 -12.06 -19.30
N LEU A 85 -6.49 -11.59 -20.21
CA LEU A 85 -7.01 -10.23 -20.17
C LEU A 85 -7.63 -9.82 -18.81
N PRO A 86 -8.42 -10.66 -18.12
CA PRO A 86 -8.97 -10.27 -16.81
C PRO A 86 -7.89 -9.94 -15.78
N MET A 87 -6.79 -10.70 -15.75
CA MET A 87 -5.67 -10.45 -14.83
C MET A 87 -4.94 -9.15 -15.18
N LYS A 88 -4.67 -8.95 -16.48
CA LYS A 88 -4.02 -7.74 -16.98
C LYS A 88 -4.84 -6.50 -16.66
N LEU A 89 -6.15 -6.55 -16.89
CA LEU A 89 -7.04 -5.42 -16.58
C LEU A 89 -7.08 -5.15 -15.09
N GLY A 90 -7.07 -6.18 -14.25
CA GLY A 90 -7.01 -6.01 -12.80
C GLY A 90 -5.74 -5.31 -12.34
N ALA A 91 -4.59 -5.68 -12.92
CA ALA A 91 -3.32 -5.03 -12.60
C ALA A 91 -3.32 -3.54 -13.02
N ILE A 92 -3.81 -3.25 -14.22
CA ILE A 92 -3.90 -1.87 -14.73
C ILE A 92 -4.87 -1.05 -13.88
N ALA A 93 -6.00 -1.61 -13.48
CA ALA A 93 -7.01 -0.92 -12.66
C ALA A 93 -6.50 -0.53 -11.28
N ARG A 94 -5.50 -1.24 -10.75
CA ARG A 94 -4.92 -0.90 -9.44
C ARG A 94 -4.20 0.44 -9.44
N LEU A 95 -3.66 0.88 -10.57
CA LEU A 95 -2.95 2.16 -10.66
C LEU A 95 -3.87 3.35 -10.43
N PRO A 96 -4.98 3.52 -11.19
CA PRO A 96 -5.89 4.64 -10.96
C PRO A 96 -6.62 4.54 -9.61
N PHE A 97 -6.81 3.34 -9.07
CA PHE A 97 -7.44 3.14 -7.77
C PHE A 97 -6.65 3.81 -6.65
N GLN A 98 -5.35 3.97 -6.83
CA GLN A 98 -4.48 4.64 -5.85
C GLN A 98 -4.83 6.12 -5.67
N VAL A 99 -5.35 6.77 -6.71
CA VAL A 99 -5.74 8.19 -6.63
C VAL A 99 -6.85 8.42 -5.62
N PRO A 100 -7.99 7.69 -5.63
CA PRO A 100 -9.00 7.85 -4.59
C PRO A 100 -8.48 7.52 -3.19
N MET A 101 -7.55 6.58 -3.06
CA MET A 101 -6.96 6.25 -1.75
C MET A 101 -6.14 7.42 -1.21
N ILE A 102 -5.33 8.06 -2.04
CA ILE A 102 -4.55 9.23 -1.66
C ILE A 102 -5.48 10.40 -1.31
N VAL A 103 -6.50 10.64 -2.12
CA VAL A 103 -7.49 11.69 -1.86
C VAL A 103 -8.20 11.45 -0.53
N SER A 104 -8.58 10.20 -0.24
CA SER A 104 -9.21 9.83 1.04
C SER A 104 -8.28 10.12 2.21
N ALA A 105 -7.00 9.78 2.09
CA ALA A 105 -6.01 10.04 3.14
C ALA A 105 -5.84 11.55 3.38
N LEU A 106 -5.82 12.34 2.32
CA LEU A 106 -5.73 13.81 2.42
C LEU A 106 -6.97 14.40 3.10
N LYS A 107 -8.15 13.86 2.81
CA LYS A 107 -9.39 14.28 3.48
C LYS A 107 -9.36 13.97 4.97
N ILE A 108 -8.89 12.79 5.33
CA ILE A 108 -8.73 12.39 6.73
C ILE A 108 -7.78 13.36 7.43
N ARG A 109 -6.66 13.67 6.81
CA ARG A 109 -5.68 14.61 7.37
C ARG A 109 -6.29 16.00 7.59
N ARG A 110 -7.02 16.50 6.60
CA ARG A 110 -7.66 17.82 6.67
C ARG A 110 -8.71 17.91 7.78
N ASN A 111 -9.48 16.82 7.99
CA ASN A 111 -10.57 16.78 8.95
C ASN A 111 -10.16 16.24 10.32
N ALA A 112 -8.89 15.84 10.49
CA ALA A 112 -8.43 15.27 11.75
C ALA A 112 -8.28 16.34 12.83
N PRO A 113 -8.43 15.96 14.12
CA PRO A 113 -8.15 16.87 15.23
C PRO A 113 -6.73 17.40 15.17
N VAL A 114 -6.55 18.65 15.56
CA VAL A 114 -5.24 19.31 15.60
C VAL A 114 -4.56 19.03 16.94
#